data_b626d0a271d1705651a50fcddaf5d4ae
#
_entry.id   b626d0a271d1705651a50fcddaf5d4ae
#
_cell.length_a   1.000
_cell.length_b   1.000
_cell.length_c   1.000
_cell.angle_alpha   90.00
_cell.angle_beta   90.00
_cell.angle_gamma   90.00
#
_symmetry.space_group_name_H-M   'P 1'
#
loop_
_entity.id
_entity.type
_entity.pdbx_description
1 polymer ?
#
loop_
_entity_poly.entity_id
_entity_poly.type
_entity_poly.pdbx_seq_one_letter_code
_entity_poly.pdbx_strand_id
1 'polypeptide(L)'
;MSDDLRNNDLSKNDPRSNDPKKDLFSRRGFLGVGSAALAAAGILATGDASAQEQHPYPIKGDRNSSAPGPGNPPIDAQNPDSFLPPQTDAGGVATFKYPFGLSHKRMQEGGWSREVTVRELPVSKTIAGVDMRLTAGGVRELHWHTAAEWAIMLYGTARITAVDIEGKSFVDDVGEGDLWFFPPGIPHSIQGLGPDGAEFLLVFDDGNFSEYETVLLTDWMAHTPHDVLSANFGVSKDALDKLVRREKFIFQTALPPSLAEDKKVAAGSLGLSSQDFSFRKSQMPISKRTKGGEVQIIDSSRFKVSTTAAAIVTVHPGGVRELHWHPNADEWQYYIAGSGRMTVFATGGRARTMDFQAGDVGYVLKTLPHYVQNTGDTDLKFLEMFKVNTYQDLSLSEWLTHTPPELVLAHLGIDKATLDAMPKDNSANMPR
;
A
#
# COMPACT_ATOMS: atom_id res chain seq x y z
N MET A 1 10.45 39.44 52.55
CA MET A 1 9.52 40.57 52.64
C MET A 1 8.41 40.19 51.71
N SER A 2 7.51 39.39 52.23
CA SER A 2 6.25 39.62 52.99
C SER A 2 5.18 40.06 52.00
N ASP A 3 4.26 39.09 51.67
CA ASP A 3 2.89 38.99 52.23
C ASP A 3 1.91 39.97 51.57
N ASP A 4 0.72 39.70 51.17
CA ASP A 4 -0.38 38.94 51.75
C ASP A 4 -1.54 38.80 50.75
N LEU A 5 -2.13 37.64 50.65
CA LEU A 5 -3.50 37.18 50.92
C LEU A 5 -4.68 38.18 50.77
N ARG A 6 -5.73 37.80 50.04
CA ARG A 6 -7.05 37.42 50.58
C ARG A 6 -8.12 37.18 49.50
N ASN A 7 -8.66 35.98 49.61
CA ASN A 7 -10.05 35.56 49.46
C ASN A 7 -11.13 36.63 49.41
N ASN A 8 -12.11 36.41 48.51
CA ASN A 8 -13.52 36.39 49.00
C ASN A 8 -14.45 35.61 48.07
N ASP A 9 -15.08 34.66 48.69
CA ASP A 9 -16.21 33.86 48.34
C ASP A 9 -17.49 34.70 48.42
N LEU A 10 -18.51 34.40 47.61
CA LEU A 10 -19.92 34.42 48.01
C LEU A 10 -20.87 34.08 46.85
N SER A 11 -21.41 32.90 46.95
CA SER A 11 -22.70 32.38 46.52
C SER A 11 -23.83 33.37 46.25
N LYS A 12 -24.71 33.08 45.25
CA LYS A 12 -26.13 32.74 45.41
C LYS A 12 -26.92 32.72 44.10
N ASN A 13 -27.65 31.62 44.00
CA ASN A 13 -29.03 31.45 43.49
C ASN A 13 -29.38 31.54 42.00
N ASP A 14 -29.74 30.37 41.46
CA ASP A 14 -30.79 29.93 40.54
C ASP A 14 -32.11 30.73 40.68
N PRO A 15 -33.07 30.83 39.73
CA PRO A 15 -33.59 29.70 38.93
C PRO A 15 -34.13 30.01 37.51
N ARG A 16 -34.19 28.92 36.68
CA ARG A 16 -35.23 28.65 35.67
C ARG A 16 -35.23 29.41 34.33
N SER A 17 -34.86 28.69 33.27
CA SER A 17 -35.64 28.68 32.07
C SER A 17 -35.52 27.29 31.37
N ASN A 18 -36.66 26.66 31.19
CA ASN A 18 -36.90 25.46 30.39
C ASN A 18 -36.56 25.73 28.92
N ASP A 19 -35.63 24.96 28.39
CA ASP A 19 -35.48 24.81 26.95
C ASP A 19 -35.62 23.31 26.58
N PRO A 20 -36.68 22.92 25.85
CA PRO A 20 -36.98 21.52 25.52
C PRO A 20 -36.33 21.11 24.19
N LYS A 21 -34.99 21.08 24.08
CA LYS A 21 -34.28 20.52 22.93
C LYS A 21 -32.95 19.86 23.32
N LYS A 22 -33.00 18.90 24.21
CA LYS A 22 -31.90 17.96 24.45
C LYS A 22 -32.49 16.61 24.82
N ASP A 23 -32.90 15.83 23.82
CA ASP A 23 -33.06 14.39 23.96
C ASP A 23 -33.31 13.81 22.56
N LEU A 24 -32.25 13.65 21.78
CA LEU A 24 -32.30 12.99 20.45
C LEU A 24 -31.15 12.00 20.23
N PHE A 25 -30.60 11.45 21.35
CA PHE A 25 -29.73 10.26 21.25
C PHE A 25 -30.01 9.33 22.44
N SER A 26 -31.24 8.85 22.51
CA SER A 26 -31.58 7.70 23.36
C SER A 26 -31.33 6.42 22.58
N ARG A 27 -30.48 5.55 23.11
CA ARG A 27 -30.09 4.20 22.59
C ARG A 27 -31.25 3.17 22.57
N ARG A 28 -32.51 3.57 22.40
CA ARG A 28 -33.70 2.68 22.46
C ARG A 28 -34.61 2.73 21.22
N GLY A 29 -34.14 3.16 20.06
CA GLY A 29 -34.94 3.30 18.85
C GLY A 29 -34.54 2.44 17.66
N PHE A 30 -33.87 1.31 17.85
CA PHE A 30 -33.48 0.42 16.72
C PHE A 30 -33.93 -1.02 16.92
N LEU A 31 -35.18 -1.21 17.32
CA LEU A 31 -35.85 -2.49 17.29
C LEU A 31 -37.30 -2.27 16.84
N GLY A 32 -37.55 -2.45 15.57
CA GLY A 32 -38.90 -2.51 15.05
C GLY A 32 -39.02 -1.95 13.63
N VAL A 33 -38.74 -2.74 12.63
CA VAL A 33 -39.49 -2.92 11.37
C VAL A 33 -38.71 -3.95 10.53
N GLY A 34 -39.32 -5.08 10.27
CA GLY A 34 -38.73 -6.05 9.33
C GLY A 34 -39.13 -7.51 9.56
N SER A 35 -40.30 -7.75 10.16
CA SER A 35 -40.87 -9.09 10.09
C SER A 35 -41.87 -9.10 8.96
N ALA A 36 -41.45 -9.52 7.77
CA ALA A 36 -42.39 -9.96 6.73
C ALA A 36 -41.71 -11.04 5.87
N ALA A 37 -42.18 -12.28 6.10
CA ALA A 37 -42.37 -13.32 5.13
C ALA A 37 -41.18 -13.85 4.32
N LEU A 38 -40.67 -15.01 4.73
CA LEU A 38 -40.38 -16.10 3.81
C LEU A 38 -40.63 -17.44 4.54
N ALA A 39 -41.90 -17.80 4.57
CA ALA A 39 -42.28 -19.19 4.73
C ALA A 39 -42.35 -19.77 3.31
N ALA A 40 -41.53 -20.77 3.04
CA ALA A 40 -41.77 -21.95 2.21
C ALA A 40 -40.49 -22.40 1.52
N ALA A 41 -39.88 -23.42 2.03
CA ALA A 41 -39.51 -24.62 1.31
C ALA A 41 -38.74 -25.50 2.30
N GLY A 42 -39.46 -26.36 2.97
CA GLY A 42 -38.87 -27.51 3.66
C GLY A 42 -38.24 -28.43 2.63
N ILE A 43 -36.93 -28.42 2.58
CA ILE A 43 -36.15 -29.55 2.12
C ILE A 43 -35.44 -30.05 3.37
N LEU A 44 -35.95 -31.18 3.85
CA LEU A 44 -35.25 -32.05 4.79
C LEU A 44 -33.95 -32.51 4.14
N ALA A 45 -32.91 -31.71 4.25
CA ALA A 45 -31.54 -32.19 4.14
C ALA A 45 -31.18 -32.74 5.51
N THR A 46 -31.33 -34.03 5.70
CA THR A 46 -30.58 -34.79 6.70
C THR A 46 -29.12 -34.81 6.23
N GLY A 47 -28.47 -33.68 6.23
CA GLY A 47 -27.04 -33.57 6.09
C GLY A 47 -26.49 -33.35 7.49
N ASP A 48 -25.48 -34.11 7.82
CA ASP A 48 -24.79 -34.11 9.09
C ASP A 48 -24.66 -32.72 9.74
N ALA A 49 -25.36 -32.55 10.85
CA ALA A 49 -25.22 -31.38 11.72
C ALA A 49 -23.83 -31.32 12.42
N SER A 50 -22.86 -32.06 11.91
CA SER A 50 -21.47 -32.09 12.39
C SER A 50 -20.51 -31.25 11.57
N ALA A 51 -20.99 -30.61 10.51
CA ALA A 51 -20.26 -29.50 9.85
C ALA A 51 -20.74 -28.14 10.38
N GLN A 52 -21.11 -28.05 11.65
CA GLN A 52 -21.04 -26.82 12.38
C GLN A 52 -19.59 -26.39 12.25
N GLU A 53 -19.35 -25.23 11.59
CA GLU A 53 -18.06 -24.57 11.62
C GLU A 53 -17.52 -24.72 13.04
N GLN A 54 -16.55 -25.61 13.21
CA GLN A 54 -15.82 -25.66 14.47
C GLN A 54 -15.19 -24.29 14.54
N HIS A 55 -15.77 -23.46 15.38
CA HIS A 55 -15.17 -22.18 15.70
C HIS A 55 -13.72 -22.52 16.05
N PRO A 56 -12.71 -22.02 15.32
CA PRO A 56 -11.33 -22.49 15.48
C PRO A 56 -10.80 -22.23 16.91
N TYR A 57 -11.59 -21.59 17.74
CA TYR A 57 -11.22 -21.21 19.10
C TYR A 57 -12.19 -21.82 20.11
N PRO A 58 -11.65 -22.21 21.27
CA PRO A 58 -12.47 -22.69 22.38
C PRO A 58 -13.55 -21.66 22.73
N ILE A 59 -14.75 -22.19 22.97
CA ILE A 59 -15.88 -21.39 23.42
C ILE A 59 -15.59 -20.88 24.84
N LYS A 60 -16.13 -19.70 25.18
CA LYS A 60 -16.07 -19.16 26.52
C LYS A 60 -16.51 -20.19 27.56
N GLY A 61 -15.61 -20.54 28.46
CA GLY A 61 -15.84 -21.59 29.47
C GLY A 61 -15.10 -22.91 29.18
N ASP A 62 -14.51 -23.07 28.02
CA ASP A 62 -13.56 -24.14 27.76
C ASP A 62 -12.30 -23.92 28.62
N ARG A 63 -11.89 -24.95 29.34
CA ARG A 63 -10.80 -24.87 30.33
C ARG A 63 -9.52 -25.57 29.87
N ASN A 64 -9.46 -26.04 28.64
CA ASN A 64 -8.26 -26.68 28.16
C ASN A 64 -7.15 -25.66 27.83
N SER A 65 -5.92 -26.12 27.77
CA SER A 65 -4.75 -25.27 27.56
C SER A 65 -4.69 -24.64 26.17
N SER A 66 -5.50 -25.08 25.23
CA SER A 66 -5.60 -24.56 23.86
C SER A 66 -6.65 -23.43 23.73
N ALA A 67 -7.34 -23.06 24.83
CA ALA A 67 -8.30 -21.97 24.80
C ALA A 67 -7.60 -20.65 24.46
N PRO A 68 -7.88 -20.00 23.31
CA PRO A 68 -7.18 -18.78 22.90
C PRO A 68 -7.64 -17.51 23.65
N GLY A 69 -8.71 -17.63 24.45
CA GLY A 69 -9.33 -16.47 25.12
C GLY A 69 -10.28 -15.69 24.20
N PRO A 70 -10.53 -14.41 24.49
CA PRO A 70 -11.39 -13.58 23.64
C PRO A 70 -10.82 -13.43 22.24
N GLY A 71 -11.63 -13.71 21.22
CA GLY A 71 -11.23 -13.62 19.81
C GLY A 71 -12.02 -12.56 19.04
N ASN A 72 -11.53 -12.25 17.84
CA ASN A 72 -12.21 -11.47 16.83
C ASN A 72 -12.26 -12.30 15.54
N PRO A 73 -13.34 -13.07 15.29
CA PRO A 73 -13.38 -14.06 14.22
C PRO A 73 -12.95 -13.55 12.83
N PRO A 74 -13.35 -12.35 12.36
CA PRO A 74 -12.89 -11.83 11.09
C PRO A 74 -11.39 -11.58 11.01
N ILE A 75 -10.78 -11.14 12.11
CA ILE A 75 -9.32 -10.93 12.18
C ILE A 75 -8.61 -12.26 12.37
N ASP A 76 -9.15 -13.11 13.22
CA ASP A 76 -8.60 -14.43 13.55
C ASP A 76 -8.51 -15.31 12.29
N ALA A 77 -9.57 -15.29 11.46
CA ALA A 77 -9.57 -16.00 10.18
C ALA A 77 -8.46 -15.55 9.21
N GLN A 78 -8.02 -14.31 9.32
CA GLN A 78 -6.91 -13.78 8.51
C GLN A 78 -5.52 -14.03 9.13
N ASN A 79 -5.46 -14.61 10.33
CA ASN A 79 -4.24 -14.87 11.07
C ASN A 79 -4.26 -16.30 11.66
N PRO A 80 -4.29 -17.34 10.82
CA PRO A 80 -4.52 -18.72 11.27
C PRO A 80 -3.50 -19.19 12.32
N ASP A 81 -2.24 -18.80 12.19
CA ASP A 81 -1.18 -19.23 13.11
C ASP A 81 -1.17 -18.46 14.44
N SER A 82 -1.95 -17.39 14.57
CA SER A 82 -2.00 -16.63 15.83
C SER A 82 -2.68 -17.40 16.96
N PHE A 83 -3.54 -18.37 16.62
CA PHE A 83 -4.31 -19.13 17.58
C PHE A 83 -3.95 -20.62 17.62
N LEU A 84 -3.58 -21.17 16.47
CA LEU A 84 -3.23 -22.57 16.32
C LEU A 84 -1.91 -22.71 15.54
N PRO A 85 -0.79 -22.24 16.12
CA PRO A 85 0.50 -22.34 15.45
C PRO A 85 0.88 -23.80 15.24
N PRO A 86 1.56 -24.14 14.13
CA PRO A 86 2.13 -25.48 13.95
C PRO A 86 3.02 -25.86 15.11
N GLN A 87 3.06 -27.13 15.50
CA GLN A 87 3.92 -27.62 16.59
C GLN A 87 5.42 -27.36 16.34
N THR A 88 5.80 -27.20 15.08
CA THR A 88 7.17 -26.89 14.66
C THR A 88 7.49 -25.38 14.71
N ASP A 89 6.49 -24.52 14.95
CA ASP A 89 6.70 -23.09 15.05
C ASP A 89 7.18 -22.71 16.44
N ALA A 90 8.40 -22.18 16.53
CA ALA A 90 8.96 -21.62 17.76
C ALA A 90 8.41 -20.20 18.07
N GLY A 91 7.54 -19.65 17.21
CA GLY A 91 6.92 -18.33 17.37
C GLY A 91 7.84 -17.15 17.06
N GLY A 92 7.28 -15.95 17.07
CA GLY A 92 8.08 -14.74 17.06
C GLY A 92 8.40 -14.12 15.68
N VAL A 93 7.78 -14.54 14.59
CA VAL A 93 7.78 -13.75 13.35
C VAL A 93 6.88 -12.52 13.55
N ALA A 94 7.45 -11.33 13.36
CA ALA A 94 6.70 -10.07 13.49
C ALA A 94 5.51 -10.04 12.53
N THR A 95 4.49 -9.26 12.88
CA THR A 95 3.38 -8.97 11.96
C THR A 95 3.92 -8.31 10.70
N PHE A 96 3.61 -8.88 9.54
CA PHE A 96 4.10 -8.44 8.24
C PHE A 96 2.97 -8.04 7.28
N LYS A 97 1.78 -7.77 7.81
CA LYS A 97 0.60 -7.35 7.08
C LYS A 97 -0.01 -6.10 7.71
N TYR A 98 -0.47 -5.17 6.88
CA TYR A 98 -1.28 -4.04 7.31
C TYR A 98 -2.26 -3.62 6.19
N PRO A 99 -3.58 -3.55 6.45
CA PRO A 99 -4.55 -3.10 5.45
C PRO A 99 -4.63 -1.57 5.39
N PHE A 100 -4.55 -0.99 4.19
CA PHE A 100 -4.73 0.47 4.00
C PHE A 100 -6.05 0.98 4.57
N GLY A 101 -7.08 0.13 4.64
CA GLY A 101 -8.37 0.48 5.23
C GLY A 101 -8.32 0.94 6.69
N LEU A 102 -7.27 0.57 7.43
CA LEU A 102 -7.03 0.99 8.82
C LEU A 102 -6.25 2.31 8.92
N SER A 103 -5.60 2.77 7.84
CA SER A 103 -4.87 4.03 7.85
C SER A 103 -5.82 5.23 7.91
N HIS A 104 -5.39 6.27 8.61
CA HIS A 104 -6.09 7.54 8.60
C HIS A 104 -6.18 8.11 7.17
N LYS A 105 -7.39 8.50 6.77
CA LYS A 105 -7.63 9.14 5.49
C LYS A 105 -7.61 10.66 5.66
N ARG A 106 -6.58 11.31 5.13
CA ARG A 106 -6.48 12.77 5.09
C ARG A 106 -7.34 13.30 3.95
N MET A 107 -8.50 13.87 4.29
CA MET A 107 -9.46 14.40 3.31
C MET A 107 -9.17 15.86 3.01
N GLN A 108 -9.21 16.22 1.72
CA GLN A 108 -9.01 17.56 1.20
C GLN A 108 -10.05 17.86 0.11
N GLU A 109 -10.15 19.12 -0.34
CA GLU A 109 -11.13 19.52 -1.37
C GLU A 109 -10.93 18.78 -2.70
N GLY A 110 -9.69 18.60 -3.14
CA GLY A 110 -9.33 17.95 -4.40
C GLY A 110 -9.15 16.44 -4.33
N GLY A 111 -9.35 15.79 -3.17
CA GLY A 111 -9.13 14.35 -3.02
C GLY A 111 -8.75 13.92 -1.61
N TRP A 112 -8.06 12.81 -1.51
CA TRP A 112 -7.59 12.27 -0.22
C TRP A 112 -6.31 11.45 -0.38
N SER A 113 -5.59 11.28 0.74
CA SER A 113 -4.47 10.36 0.86
C SER A 113 -4.57 9.54 2.15
N ARG A 114 -3.89 8.41 2.17
CA ARG A 114 -3.64 7.57 3.34
C ARG A 114 -2.32 6.84 3.17
N GLU A 115 -1.60 6.63 4.25
CA GLU A 115 -0.24 6.08 4.22
C GLU A 115 -0.09 4.82 5.06
N VAL A 116 0.83 3.96 4.65
CA VAL A 116 1.35 2.83 5.44
C VAL A 116 2.86 2.97 5.48
N THR A 117 3.36 3.34 6.65
CA THR A 117 4.78 3.58 6.92
C THR A 117 5.27 2.66 8.03
N VAL A 118 6.47 2.87 8.52
CA VAL A 118 7.00 2.15 9.68
C VAL A 118 6.13 2.35 10.95
N ARG A 119 5.28 3.38 10.99
CA ARG A 119 4.36 3.62 12.13
C ARG A 119 3.22 2.62 12.14
N GLU A 120 2.64 2.34 10.95
CA GLU A 120 1.53 1.40 10.76
C GLU A 120 2.04 -0.04 10.67
N LEU A 121 3.17 -0.25 10.00
CA LEU A 121 3.81 -1.55 9.79
C LEU A 121 5.28 -1.51 10.22
N PRO A 122 5.59 -1.74 11.51
CA PRO A 122 6.94 -1.53 12.08
C PRO A 122 8.07 -2.34 11.43
N VAL A 123 7.77 -3.41 10.71
CA VAL A 123 8.74 -4.20 9.95
C VAL A 123 9.16 -3.49 8.65
N SER A 124 8.34 -2.60 8.10
CA SER A 124 8.55 -1.89 6.82
C SER A 124 9.51 -0.71 6.99
N LYS A 125 10.79 -0.99 7.19
CA LYS A 125 11.80 0.04 7.49
C LYS A 125 12.37 0.73 6.26
N THR A 126 12.29 0.12 5.10
CA THR A 126 12.98 0.59 3.89
C THR A 126 12.04 1.14 2.83
N ILE A 127 10.75 0.85 2.92
CA ILE A 127 9.71 1.24 1.95
C ILE A 127 8.45 1.68 2.70
N ALA A 128 7.81 2.74 2.21
CA ALA A 128 6.48 3.17 2.63
C ALA A 128 5.54 3.25 1.41
N GLY A 129 4.24 3.12 1.63
CA GLY A 129 3.22 3.25 0.59
C GLY A 129 2.20 4.35 0.93
N VAL A 130 1.74 5.06 -0.10
CA VAL A 130 0.65 6.04 -0.02
C VAL A 130 -0.39 5.72 -1.09
N ASP A 131 -1.62 5.56 -0.67
CA ASP A 131 -2.77 5.44 -1.56
C ASP A 131 -3.44 6.82 -1.66
N MET A 132 -3.50 7.37 -2.86
CA MET A 132 -4.01 8.72 -3.11
C MET A 132 -5.10 8.74 -4.18
N ARG A 133 -6.15 9.49 -3.90
CA ARG A 133 -7.25 9.76 -4.82
C ARG A 133 -7.33 11.26 -5.10
N LEU A 134 -7.32 11.62 -6.39
CA LEU A 134 -7.58 12.99 -6.85
C LEU A 134 -8.89 13.00 -7.65
N THR A 135 -9.74 13.97 -7.39
CA THR A 135 -10.92 14.23 -8.22
C THR A 135 -10.51 14.79 -9.57
N ALA A 136 -11.44 14.88 -10.53
CA ALA A 136 -11.19 15.60 -11.77
C ALA A 136 -10.88 17.08 -11.48
N GLY A 137 -9.66 17.54 -11.83
CA GLY A 137 -9.16 18.87 -11.46
C GLY A 137 -8.53 18.95 -10.05
N GLY A 138 -8.57 17.88 -9.26
CA GLY A 138 -7.83 17.80 -8.00
C GLY A 138 -6.32 17.75 -8.24
N VAL A 139 -5.54 18.48 -7.47
CA VAL A 139 -4.09 18.60 -7.63
C VAL A 139 -3.38 18.27 -6.33
N ARG A 140 -2.46 17.29 -6.37
CA ARG A 140 -1.38 17.21 -5.39
C ARG A 140 -0.41 18.32 -5.71
N GLU A 141 -0.28 19.29 -4.78
CA GLU A 141 0.43 20.55 -5.05
C GLU A 141 1.87 20.33 -5.49
N LEU A 142 2.48 21.36 -6.05
CA LEU A 142 3.89 21.38 -6.42
C LEU A 142 4.74 21.16 -5.17
N HIS A 143 5.56 20.11 -5.20
CA HIS A 143 6.32 19.69 -4.03
C HIS A 143 7.53 18.85 -4.44
N TRP A 144 8.37 18.52 -3.46
CA TRP A 144 9.41 17.49 -3.56
C TRP A 144 9.66 16.87 -2.19
N HIS A 145 10.35 15.77 -2.16
CA HIS A 145 10.74 15.04 -0.95
C HIS A 145 12.13 14.40 -1.11
N THR A 146 12.71 13.98 0.01
CA THR A 146 14.06 13.37 0.04
C THR A 146 14.05 11.90 -0.40
N ALA A 147 12.92 11.21 -0.30
CA ALA A 147 12.76 9.87 -0.81
C ALA A 147 12.50 9.88 -2.32
N ALA A 148 12.88 8.81 -3.03
CA ALA A 148 12.39 8.56 -4.37
C ALA A 148 10.92 8.15 -4.33
N GLU A 149 10.14 8.58 -5.33
CA GLU A 149 8.74 8.19 -5.53
C GLU A 149 8.61 7.28 -6.75
N TRP A 150 8.13 6.08 -6.55
CA TRP A 150 7.66 5.20 -7.60
C TRP A 150 6.14 5.10 -7.53
N ALA A 151 5.45 5.01 -8.66
CA ALA A 151 3.99 4.98 -8.64
C ALA A 151 3.38 4.08 -9.70
N ILE A 152 2.16 3.61 -9.42
CA ILE A 152 1.30 2.90 -10.37
C ILE A 152 -0.12 3.48 -10.33
N MET A 153 -0.68 3.74 -11.53
CA MET A 153 -2.07 4.12 -11.68
C MET A 153 -2.98 2.93 -11.40
N LEU A 154 -3.88 3.06 -10.43
CA LEU A 154 -4.88 2.05 -10.09
C LEU A 154 -6.19 2.29 -10.83
N TYR A 155 -6.57 3.55 -11.04
CA TYR A 155 -7.84 3.94 -11.67
C TYR A 155 -7.74 5.33 -12.32
N GLY A 156 -8.41 5.50 -13.46
CA GLY A 156 -8.58 6.79 -14.12
C GLY A 156 -7.33 7.30 -14.81
N THR A 157 -7.18 8.62 -14.87
CA THR A 157 -6.06 9.28 -15.56
C THR A 157 -5.58 10.50 -14.77
N ALA A 158 -4.26 10.74 -14.83
CA ALA A 158 -3.64 11.90 -14.19
C ALA A 158 -2.62 12.53 -15.11
N ARG A 159 -2.45 13.86 -15.00
CA ARG A 159 -1.32 14.60 -15.54
C ARG A 159 -0.25 14.71 -14.49
N ILE A 160 0.94 14.26 -14.82
CA ILE A 160 2.15 14.40 -14.01
C ILE A 160 3.05 15.46 -14.62
N THR A 161 3.66 16.29 -13.77
CA THR A 161 4.64 17.29 -14.18
C THR A 161 5.89 17.17 -13.32
N ALA A 162 7.04 17.41 -13.90
CA ALA A 162 8.31 17.49 -13.18
C ALA A 162 9.26 18.48 -13.84
N VAL A 163 10.28 18.93 -13.12
CA VAL A 163 11.40 19.69 -13.67
C VAL A 163 12.69 18.95 -13.32
N ASP A 164 13.49 18.63 -14.34
CA ASP A 164 14.74 17.92 -14.13
C ASP A 164 15.86 18.84 -13.60
N ILE A 165 17.01 18.27 -13.30
CA ILE A 165 18.17 19.02 -12.75
C ILE A 165 18.78 20.04 -13.73
N GLU A 166 18.44 19.96 -15.02
CA GLU A 166 18.83 20.92 -16.05
C GLU A 166 17.80 22.06 -16.19
N GLY A 167 16.71 22.03 -15.41
CA GLY A 167 15.61 22.99 -15.48
C GLY A 167 14.63 22.73 -16.63
N LYS A 168 14.72 21.59 -17.32
CA LYS A 168 13.82 21.21 -18.39
C LYS A 168 12.57 20.55 -17.83
N SER A 169 11.43 20.85 -18.44
CA SER A 169 10.13 20.38 -17.97
C SER A 169 9.79 19.00 -18.54
N PHE A 170 9.12 18.21 -17.73
CA PHE A 170 8.44 16.98 -18.12
C PHE A 170 6.94 17.11 -17.83
N VAL A 171 6.11 16.81 -18.81
CA VAL A 171 4.65 16.81 -18.67
C VAL A 171 4.10 15.60 -19.42
N ASP A 172 3.31 14.76 -18.74
CA ASP A 172 2.73 13.59 -19.40
C ASP A 172 1.39 13.19 -18.76
N ASP A 173 0.51 12.55 -19.54
CA ASP A 173 -0.73 11.97 -19.06
C ASP A 173 -0.53 10.46 -18.88
N VAL A 174 -0.85 9.95 -17.68
CA VAL A 174 -0.74 8.53 -17.32
C VAL A 174 -2.12 7.96 -17.03
N GLY A 175 -2.35 6.72 -17.47
CA GLY A 175 -3.61 6.00 -17.30
C GLY A 175 -3.44 4.72 -16.50
N GLU A 176 -4.53 3.98 -16.31
CA GLU A 176 -4.57 2.76 -15.50
C GLU A 176 -3.48 1.75 -15.89
N GLY A 177 -2.65 1.40 -14.90
CA GLY A 177 -1.52 0.50 -15.02
C GLY A 177 -0.22 1.13 -15.54
N ASP A 178 -0.23 2.43 -15.96
CA ASP A 178 1.01 3.16 -16.23
C ASP A 178 1.74 3.47 -14.94
N LEU A 179 3.06 3.67 -15.04
CA LEU A 179 3.95 3.95 -13.93
C LEU A 179 4.59 5.33 -14.10
N TRP A 180 5.09 5.89 -13.00
CA TRP A 180 6.06 6.98 -13.03
C TRP A 180 7.09 6.84 -11.91
N PHE A 181 8.18 7.58 -12.05
CA PHE A 181 9.25 7.63 -11.06
C PHE A 181 9.84 9.03 -10.97
N PHE A 182 9.83 9.59 -9.76
CA PHE A 182 10.51 10.84 -9.46
C PHE A 182 11.71 10.59 -8.54
N PRO A 183 12.94 10.89 -9.01
CA PRO A 183 14.13 10.84 -8.17
C PRO A 183 14.03 11.78 -6.97
N PRO A 184 14.80 11.54 -5.89
CA PRO A 184 14.86 12.43 -4.75
C PRO A 184 15.11 13.90 -5.14
N GLY A 185 14.33 14.81 -4.55
CA GLY A 185 14.49 16.26 -4.75
C GLY A 185 13.98 16.83 -6.07
N ILE A 186 13.45 16.01 -6.96
CA ILE A 186 12.84 16.48 -8.22
C ILE A 186 11.47 17.12 -7.91
N PRO A 187 11.27 18.42 -8.21
CA PRO A 187 9.99 19.09 -8.01
C PRO A 187 8.97 18.57 -9.02
N HIS A 188 7.78 18.25 -8.51
CA HIS A 188 6.71 17.63 -9.31
C HIS A 188 5.31 17.99 -8.81
N SER A 189 4.31 17.66 -9.60
CA SER A 189 2.89 17.71 -9.23
C SER A 189 2.09 16.65 -9.97
N ILE A 190 0.91 16.31 -9.43
CA ILE A 190 0.00 15.35 -10.02
C ILE A 190 -1.40 15.96 -10.03
N GLN A 191 -2.09 15.91 -11.18
CA GLN A 191 -3.46 16.41 -11.32
C GLN A 191 -4.37 15.32 -11.86
N GLY A 192 -5.49 15.06 -11.18
CA GLY A 192 -6.54 14.18 -11.67
C GLY A 192 -7.22 14.75 -12.90
N LEU A 193 -7.37 13.94 -13.96
CA LEU A 193 -8.02 14.34 -15.21
C LEU A 193 -9.49 13.89 -15.24
N GLY A 194 -10.25 14.39 -16.24
CA GLY A 194 -11.63 13.99 -16.43
C GLY A 194 -11.79 12.57 -17.00
N PRO A 195 -12.99 11.92 -16.85
CA PRO A 195 -14.16 12.49 -16.17
C PRO A 195 -14.11 12.38 -14.63
N ASP A 196 -13.44 11.37 -14.06
CA ASP A 196 -13.56 11.01 -12.65
C ASP A 196 -12.29 11.23 -11.81
N GLY A 197 -11.21 11.74 -12.43
CA GLY A 197 -9.93 11.91 -11.76
C GLY A 197 -9.10 10.61 -11.75
N ALA A 198 -8.31 10.40 -10.69
CA ALA A 198 -7.35 9.32 -10.63
C ALA A 198 -7.21 8.75 -9.22
N GLU A 199 -6.93 7.45 -9.12
CA GLU A 199 -6.44 6.79 -7.91
C GLU A 199 -5.14 6.08 -8.24
N PHE A 200 -4.15 6.22 -7.38
CA PHE A 200 -2.81 5.68 -7.61
C PHE A 200 -2.11 5.35 -6.30
N LEU A 201 -1.24 4.37 -6.40
CA LEU A 201 -0.37 3.97 -5.31
C LEU A 201 1.01 4.60 -5.53
N LEU A 202 1.49 5.32 -4.52
CA LEU A 202 2.86 5.83 -4.44
C LEU A 202 3.66 4.91 -3.53
N VAL A 203 4.90 4.65 -3.89
CA VAL A 203 5.83 3.84 -3.10
C VAL A 203 7.13 4.63 -2.95
N PHE A 204 7.49 4.91 -1.70
CA PHE A 204 8.67 5.66 -1.32
C PHE A 204 9.76 4.72 -0.82
N ASP A 205 10.99 4.98 -1.20
CA ASP A 205 12.16 4.19 -0.81
C ASP A 205 12.69 4.53 0.61
N ASP A 206 11.79 4.96 1.50
CA ASP A 206 12.03 5.22 2.91
C ASP A 206 10.82 4.79 3.75
N GLY A 207 11.01 3.84 4.65
CA GLY A 207 9.95 3.37 5.56
C GLY A 207 9.49 4.43 6.58
N ASN A 208 10.32 5.44 6.86
CA ASN A 208 9.97 6.58 7.71
C ASN A 208 9.32 7.73 6.94
N PHE A 209 9.08 7.56 5.64
CA PHE A 209 8.43 8.60 4.83
C PHE A 209 7.22 9.18 5.56
N SER A 210 7.05 10.49 5.46
CA SER A 210 5.90 11.20 5.98
C SER A 210 5.47 12.28 5.00
N GLU A 211 4.18 12.37 4.74
CA GLU A 211 3.64 13.47 3.94
C GLU A 211 3.88 14.83 4.59
N TYR A 212 4.07 14.89 5.91
CA TYR A 212 4.42 16.11 6.64
C TYR A 212 5.89 16.52 6.47
N GLU A 213 6.75 15.63 5.99
CA GLU A 213 8.15 15.91 5.68
C GLU A 213 8.38 16.27 4.19
N THR A 214 7.31 16.33 3.43
CA THR A 214 7.31 16.78 2.04
C THR A 214 7.42 18.31 2.00
N VAL A 215 8.34 18.84 1.22
CA VAL A 215 8.50 20.29 1.03
C VAL A 215 7.45 20.80 0.04
N LEU A 216 6.45 21.49 0.56
CA LEU A 216 5.35 22.06 -0.21
C LEU A 216 5.68 23.47 -0.68
N LEU A 217 5.35 23.79 -1.93
CA LEU A 217 5.60 25.12 -2.49
C LEU A 217 4.92 26.22 -1.68
N THR A 218 3.65 26.00 -1.30
CA THR A 218 2.89 27.02 -0.55
C THR A 218 3.46 27.28 0.82
N ASP A 219 3.97 26.27 1.51
CA ASP A 219 4.63 26.42 2.81
C ASP A 219 5.97 27.16 2.67
N TRP A 220 6.75 26.81 1.67
CA TRP A 220 8.01 27.51 1.42
C TRP A 220 7.75 29.01 1.15
N MET A 221 6.79 29.34 0.28
CA MET A 221 6.43 30.73 0.01
C MET A 221 5.90 31.44 1.25
N ALA A 222 5.12 30.76 2.10
CA ALA A 222 4.56 31.32 3.33
C ALA A 222 5.63 31.68 4.37
N HIS A 223 6.73 30.92 4.41
CA HIS A 223 7.83 31.10 5.36
C HIS A 223 9.02 31.91 4.80
N THR A 224 8.91 32.39 3.56
CA THR A 224 9.96 33.24 2.94
C THR A 224 9.59 34.73 3.07
N PRO A 225 10.49 35.60 3.55
CA PRO A 225 10.23 37.03 3.64
C PRO A 225 9.88 37.66 2.28
N HIS A 226 8.89 38.55 2.25
CA HIS A 226 8.38 39.19 1.02
C HIS A 226 9.46 39.97 0.23
N ASP A 227 10.41 40.58 0.90
CA ASP A 227 11.52 41.26 0.24
C ASP A 227 12.45 40.28 -0.48
N VAL A 228 12.66 39.10 0.10
CA VAL A 228 13.43 38.02 -0.54
C VAL A 228 12.69 37.50 -1.76
N LEU A 229 11.38 37.21 -1.64
CA LEU A 229 10.56 36.77 -2.77
C LEU A 229 10.50 37.84 -3.87
N SER A 230 10.30 39.09 -3.50
CA SER A 230 10.29 40.24 -4.44
C SER A 230 11.57 40.31 -5.23
N ALA A 231 12.72 40.22 -4.54
CA ALA A 231 14.02 40.24 -5.18
C ALA A 231 14.25 39.01 -6.08
N ASN A 232 13.87 37.82 -5.61
CA ASN A 232 14.03 36.56 -6.35
C ASN A 232 13.19 36.52 -7.64
N PHE A 233 11.96 36.98 -7.57
CA PHE A 233 11.03 36.93 -8.71
C PHE A 233 11.10 38.18 -9.60
N GLY A 234 11.79 39.23 -9.17
CA GLY A 234 11.83 40.50 -9.89
C GLY A 234 10.49 41.24 -9.97
N VAL A 235 9.63 41.05 -8.96
CA VAL A 235 8.27 41.65 -8.90
C VAL A 235 8.13 42.53 -7.66
N SER A 236 7.17 43.49 -7.65
CA SER A 236 6.89 44.30 -6.48
C SER A 236 6.37 43.48 -5.30
N LYS A 237 6.55 43.98 -4.07
CA LYS A 237 5.99 43.33 -2.86
C LYS A 237 4.46 43.25 -2.93
N ASP A 238 3.78 44.26 -3.45
CA ASP A 238 2.32 44.30 -3.60
C ASP A 238 1.80 43.19 -4.54
N ALA A 239 2.61 42.82 -5.54
CA ALA A 239 2.24 41.66 -6.41
C ALA A 239 2.21 40.34 -5.65
N LEU A 240 2.90 40.26 -4.50
CA LEU A 240 2.97 39.06 -3.67
C LEU A 240 1.89 39.02 -2.58
N ASP A 241 1.08 40.05 -2.41
CA ASP A 241 0.00 40.08 -1.40
C ASP A 241 -1.07 39.02 -1.60
N LYS A 242 -1.20 38.53 -2.83
CA LYS A 242 -2.17 37.46 -3.20
C LYS A 242 -1.58 36.05 -3.05
N LEU A 243 -0.32 35.92 -2.67
CA LEU A 243 0.27 34.60 -2.45
C LEU A 243 -0.48 33.84 -1.36
N VAL A 244 -0.80 32.57 -1.64
CA VAL A 244 -1.34 31.66 -0.64
C VAL A 244 -0.27 31.42 0.43
N ARG A 245 -0.65 31.67 1.70
CA ARG A 245 0.25 31.56 2.85
C ARG A 245 -0.16 30.43 3.79
N ARG A 246 -0.67 29.37 3.24
CA ARG A 246 -1.04 28.15 3.96
C ARG A 246 -0.86 26.97 3.05
N GLU A 247 -0.56 25.85 3.63
CA GLU A 247 -0.52 24.56 2.96
C GLU A 247 -1.80 24.32 2.14
N LYS A 248 -1.65 23.88 0.91
CA LYS A 248 -2.75 23.42 0.06
C LYS A 248 -2.85 21.91 0.00
N PHE A 249 -1.75 21.22 0.04
CA PHE A 249 -1.57 19.76 0.02
C PHE A 249 -2.28 19.07 -1.16
N ILE A 250 -3.61 18.94 -1.12
CA ILE A 250 -4.45 18.51 -2.25
C ILE A 250 -5.57 19.57 -2.42
N PHE A 251 -5.60 20.23 -3.54
CA PHE A 251 -6.56 21.31 -3.77
C PHE A 251 -7.32 21.12 -5.09
N GLN A 252 -8.49 21.76 -5.21
CA GLN A 252 -9.32 21.71 -6.40
C GLN A 252 -9.04 22.89 -7.32
N THR A 253 -8.97 22.62 -8.64
CA THR A 253 -8.88 23.63 -9.69
C THR A 253 -9.60 23.16 -10.95
N ALA A 254 -9.58 23.96 -12.02
CA ALA A 254 -10.08 23.56 -13.33
C ALA A 254 -9.24 22.44 -13.93
N LEU A 255 -9.83 21.68 -14.84
CA LEU A 255 -9.08 20.72 -15.65
C LEU A 255 -8.01 21.46 -16.48
N PRO A 256 -6.84 20.84 -16.69
CA PRO A 256 -5.78 21.43 -17.48
C PRO A 256 -6.19 21.47 -18.97
N PRO A 257 -5.53 22.32 -19.78
CA PRO A 257 -5.70 22.29 -21.24
C PRO A 257 -5.19 20.95 -21.82
N SER A 258 -5.19 20.83 -23.14
CA SER A 258 -4.67 19.63 -23.78
C SER A 258 -3.19 19.38 -23.41
N LEU A 259 -2.78 18.11 -23.38
CA LEU A 259 -1.37 17.74 -23.10
C LEU A 259 -0.37 18.47 -24.03
N ALA A 260 -0.76 18.66 -25.31
CA ALA A 260 0.08 19.34 -26.28
C ALA A 260 0.27 20.83 -25.96
N GLU A 261 -0.79 21.51 -25.48
CA GLU A 261 -0.73 22.90 -25.05
C GLU A 261 0.13 23.04 -23.80
N ASP A 262 -0.07 22.20 -22.79
CA ASP A 262 0.77 22.21 -21.59
C ASP A 262 2.23 21.92 -21.89
N LYS A 263 2.54 20.92 -22.71
CA LYS A 263 3.92 20.66 -23.16
C LYS A 263 4.55 21.86 -23.86
N LYS A 264 3.79 22.56 -24.68
CA LYS A 264 4.27 23.75 -25.38
C LYS A 264 4.58 24.90 -24.40
N VAL A 265 3.71 25.13 -23.41
CA VAL A 265 3.93 26.16 -22.38
C VAL A 265 5.08 25.79 -21.47
N ALA A 266 5.10 24.53 -20.98
CA ALA A 266 6.10 24.04 -20.04
C ALA A 266 7.51 24.00 -20.66
N ALA A 267 7.64 23.76 -21.96
CA ALA A 267 8.95 23.76 -22.64
C ALA A 267 9.74 25.08 -22.44
N GLY A 268 9.03 26.21 -22.35
CA GLY A 268 9.67 27.52 -22.13
C GLY A 268 10.87 27.75 -23.06
N SER A 269 11.95 28.34 -22.53
CA SER A 269 13.20 28.56 -23.27
C SER A 269 14.19 27.40 -23.18
N LEU A 270 14.02 26.49 -22.20
CA LEU A 270 14.95 25.36 -21.96
C LEU A 270 14.53 24.08 -22.66
N GLY A 271 13.27 23.98 -23.08
CA GLY A 271 12.70 22.82 -23.74
C GLY A 271 12.18 21.76 -22.76
N LEU A 272 11.76 20.64 -23.33
CA LEU A 272 11.31 19.48 -22.57
C LEU A 272 12.49 18.60 -22.17
N SER A 273 12.38 17.93 -21.02
CA SER A 273 13.35 16.94 -20.58
C SER A 273 13.44 15.79 -21.57
N SER A 274 14.65 15.31 -21.80
CA SER A 274 14.89 14.06 -22.51
C SER A 274 14.76 12.83 -21.61
N GLN A 275 14.67 13.04 -20.30
CA GLN A 275 14.45 11.99 -19.32
C GLN A 275 12.95 11.64 -19.29
N ASP A 276 12.63 10.36 -19.46
CA ASP A 276 11.26 9.87 -19.36
C ASP A 276 10.97 9.44 -17.92
N PHE A 277 10.14 10.21 -17.23
CA PHE A 277 9.72 9.90 -15.87
C PHE A 277 8.47 9.00 -15.82
N SER A 278 7.85 8.68 -16.95
CA SER A 278 6.72 7.76 -17.07
C SER A 278 7.12 6.44 -17.75
N PHE A 279 6.36 5.37 -17.50
CA PHE A 279 6.54 4.09 -18.15
C PHE A 279 5.17 3.45 -18.45
N ARG A 280 4.93 3.13 -19.72
CA ARG A 280 3.60 2.70 -20.16
C ARG A 280 3.35 1.22 -19.87
N LYS A 281 2.15 0.90 -19.38
CA LYS A 281 1.67 -0.49 -19.23
C LYS A 281 1.86 -1.31 -20.49
N SER A 282 1.61 -0.73 -21.66
CA SER A 282 1.79 -1.39 -22.96
C SER A 282 3.23 -1.80 -23.27
N GLN A 283 4.20 -1.19 -22.58
CA GLN A 283 5.63 -1.49 -22.71
C GLN A 283 6.13 -2.52 -21.68
N MET A 284 5.25 -2.98 -20.77
CA MET A 284 5.60 -3.97 -19.75
C MET A 284 5.55 -5.38 -20.35
N PRO A 285 6.65 -6.03 -20.63
CA PRO A 285 6.62 -7.40 -21.12
C PRO A 285 6.33 -8.35 -19.95
N ILE A 286 5.70 -9.46 -20.28
CA ILE A 286 5.65 -10.59 -19.38
C ILE A 286 7.07 -11.18 -19.30
N SER A 287 7.63 -11.17 -18.09
CA SER A 287 8.99 -11.67 -17.84
C SER A 287 9.01 -13.18 -17.68
N LYS A 288 7.99 -13.73 -17.03
CA LYS A 288 7.79 -15.16 -16.83
C LYS A 288 6.31 -15.51 -16.94
N ARG A 289 5.99 -16.62 -17.61
CA ARG A 289 4.61 -17.13 -17.74
C ARG A 289 4.60 -18.66 -17.60
N THR A 290 3.72 -19.14 -16.77
CA THR A 290 3.45 -20.58 -16.58
C THR A 290 1.94 -20.82 -16.56
N LYS A 291 1.52 -22.09 -16.37
CA LYS A 291 0.11 -22.40 -16.12
C LYS A 291 -0.42 -21.87 -14.79
N GLY A 292 0.48 -21.54 -13.85
CA GLY A 292 0.13 -21.00 -12.53
C GLY A 292 -0.03 -19.48 -12.50
N GLY A 293 0.37 -18.77 -13.56
CA GLY A 293 0.27 -17.33 -13.63
C GLY A 293 1.40 -16.66 -14.39
N GLU A 294 1.57 -15.35 -14.17
CA GLU A 294 2.59 -14.55 -14.85
C GLU A 294 3.23 -13.52 -13.94
N VAL A 295 4.45 -13.09 -14.30
CA VAL A 295 5.22 -12.05 -13.63
C VAL A 295 5.73 -11.05 -14.65
N GLN A 296 5.54 -9.76 -14.39
CA GLN A 296 6.06 -8.63 -15.15
C GLN A 296 7.07 -7.89 -14.29
N ILE A 297 8.35 -7.97 -14.60
CA ILE A 297 9.44 -7.32 -13.86
C ILE A 297 9.76 -5.99 -14.51
N ILE A 298 9.77 -4.93 -13.70
CA ILE A 298 10.11 -3.57 -14.08
C ILE A 298 11.25 -3.09 -13.18
N ASP A 299 12.44 -3.04 -13.70
CA ASP A 299 13.62 -2.56 -13.00
C ASP A 299 14.40 -1.56 -13.88
N SER A 300 15.57 -1.09 -13.43
CA SER A 300 16.37 -0.09 -14.16
C SER A 300 16.82 -0.54 -15.55
N SER A 301 16.78 -1.83 -15.88
CA SER A 301 17.06 -2.31 -17.23
C SER A 301 16.02 -1.87 -18.25
N ARG A 302 14.78 -1.63 -17.77
CA ARG A 302 13.61 -1.27 -18.58
C ARG A 302 13.15 0.16 -18.31
N PHE A 303 13.01 0.53 -17.04
CA PHE A 303 12.64 1.88 -16.60
C PHE A 303 13.89 2.58 -16.07
N LYS A 304 14.62 3.22 -16.97
CA LYS A 304 15.99 3.72 -16.76
C LYS A 304 16.17 4.69 -15.62
N VAL A 305 15.15 5.50 -15.33
CA VAL A 305 15.19 6.50 -14.26
C VAL A 305 14.99 5.88 -12.88
N SER A 306 14.34 4.70 -12.81
CA SER A 306 13.98 4.08 -11.54
C SER A 306 15.20 3.49 -10.82
N THR A 307 15.32 3.80 -9.54
CA THR A 307 16.26 3.19 -8.60
C THR A 307 15.62 2.10 -7.73
N THR A 308 14.33 1.84 -7.95
CA THR A 308 13.56 0.76 -7.32
C THR A 308 13.15 -0.26 -8.38
N ALA A 309 13.19 -1.54 -8.02
CA ALA A 309 12.65 -2.59 -8.83
C ALA A 309 11.23 -2.94 -8.39
N ALA A 310 10.41 -3.36 -9.34
CA ALA A 310 9.05 -3.81 -9.12
C ALA A 310 8.77 -5.11 -9.87
N ALA A 311 7.82 -5.90 -9.36
CA ALA A 311 7.20 -6.97 -10.12
C ALA A 311 5.68 -6.93 -9.94
N ILE A 312 4.93 -7.06 -11.03
CA ILE A 312 3.50 -7.27 -11.00
C ILE A 312 3.26 -8.76 -11.19
N VAL A 313 2.74 -9.40 -10.16
CA VAL A 313 2.50 -10.84 -10.11
C VAL A 313 1.02 -11.12 -10.26
N THR A 314 0.68 -12.05 -11.13
CA THR A 314 -0.65 -12.64 -11.25
C THR A 314 -0.55 -14.14 -10.99
N VAL A 315 -1.29 -14.63 -10.00
CA VAL A 315 -1.37 -16.06 -9.67
C VAL A 315 -2.79 -16.55 -9.94
N HIS A 316 -2.92 -17.53 -10.82
CA HIS A 316 -4.23 -18.10 -11.17
C HIS A 316 -4.86 -18.89 -10.01
N PRO A 317 -6.17 -19.11 -9.99
CA PRO A 317 -6.85 -19.86 -8.93
C PRO A 317 -6.17 -21.19 -8.61
N GLY A 318 -5.89 -21.41 -7.32
CA GLY A 318 -5.19 -22.59 -6.82
C GLY A 318 -3.67 -22.60 -7.09
N GLY A 319 -3.14 -21.66 -7.85
CA GLY A 319 -1.70 -21.52 -8.09
C GLY A 319 -0.94 -20.95 -6.89
N VAL A 320 0.37 -21.01 -6.99
CA VAL A 320 1.31 -20.55 -5.95
C VAL A 320 2.42 -19.74 -6.61
N ARG A 321 2.67 -18.50 -6.17
CA ARG A 321 3.97 -17.86 -6.33
C ARG A 321 4.94 -18.72 -5.50
N GLU A 322 5.88 -19.36 -6.18
CA GLU A 322 6.65 -20.47 -5.62
C GLU A 322 7.41 -20.11 -4.33
N LEU A 323 7.93 -21.14 -3.64
CA LEU A 323 8.83 -20.92 -2.49
C LEU A 323 10.15 -20.31 -2.99
N HIS A 324 10.43 -19.10 -2.52
CA HIS A 324 11.58 -18.32 -2.95
C HIS A 324 12.03 -17.32 -1.87
N TRP A 325 13.13 -16.63 -2.11
CA TRP A 325 13.58 -15.49 -1.32
C TRP A 325 14.32 -14.47 -2.18
N HIS A 326 14.39 -13.24 -1.69
CA HIS A 326 15.12 -12.15 -2.34
C HIS A 326 16.45 -11.93 -1.61
N PRO A 327 17.61 -12.11 -2.29
CA PRO A 327 18.90 -12.02 -1.61
C PRO A 327 19.38 -10.58 -1.39
N ASN A 328 18.88 -9.62 -2.17
CA ASN A 328 19.44 -8.28 -2.27
C ASN A 328 18.58 -7.17 -1.62
N ALA A 329 17.29 -7.41 -1.35
CA ALA A 329 16.40 -6.39 -0.78
C ALA A 329 15.28 -7.00 0.06
N ASP A 330 14.70 -6.19 0.94
CA ASP A 330 13.38 -6.44 1.51
C ASP A 330 12.33 -6.31 0.41
N GLU A 331 11.22 -7.02 0.55
CA GLU A 331 10.08 -6.98 -0.36
C GLU A 331 8.89 -6.30 0.32
N TRP A 332 8.37 -5.25 -0.28
CA TRP A 332 7.11 -4.63 0.08
C TRP A 332 6.05 -5.05 -0.94
N GLN A 333 4.86 -5.42 -0.47
CA GLN A 333 3.78 -5.90 -1.32
C GLN A 333 2.53 -5.04 -1.19
N TYR A 334 1.79 -4.88 -2.30
CA TYR A 334 0.44 -4.34 -2.30
C TYR A 334 -0.49 -5.27 -3.08
N TYR A 335 -1.55 -5.73 -2.44
CA TYR A 335 -2.53 -6.63 -3.03
C TYR A 335 -3.58 -5.84 -3.81
N ILE A 336 -3.60 -6.02 -5.14
CA ILE A 336 -4.45 -5.26 -6.07
C ILE A 336 -5.82 -5.92 -6.22
N ALA A 337 -5.85 -7.26 -6.33
CA ALA A 337 -7.09 -8.02 -6.54
C ALA A 337 -6.94 -9.45 -6.03
N GLY A 338 -8.08 -10.10 -5.74
CA GLY A 338 -8.14 -11.49 -5.30
C GLY A 338 -7.80 -11.69 -3.82
N SER A 339 -7.56 -12.94 -3.43
CA SER A 339 -7.24 -13.36 -2.06
C SER A 339 -6.06 -14.32 -2.07
N GLY A 340 -5.13 -14.14 -1.15
CA GLY A 340 -3.92 -14.95 -1.05
C GLY A 340 -3.55 -15.29 0.37
N ARG A 341 -2.71 -16.31 0.51
CA ARG A 341 -2.10 -16.72 1.78
C ARG A 341 -0.60 -16.71 1.63
N MET A 342 0.09 -16.04 2.54
CA MET A 342 1.55 -16.00 2.59
C MET A 342 2.03 -16.59 3.90
N THR A 343 3.03 -17.47 3.81
CA THR A 343 3.81 -17.91 4.97
C THR A 343 5.23 -17.40 4.81
N VAL A 344 5.74 -16.74 5.84
CA VAL A 344 7.14 -16.32 5.95
C VAL A 344 7.83 -17.21 6.99
N PHE A 345 8.97 -17.77 6.62
CA PHE A 345 9.81 -18.56 7.51
C PHE A 345 11.02 -17.74 7.95
N ALA A 346 11.37 -17.83 9.23
CA ALA A 346 12.58 -17.23 9.80
C ALA A 346 13.42 -18.28 10.52
N THR A 347 14.67 -17.94 10.81
CA THR A 347 15.61 -18.83 11.48
C THR A 347 15.09 -19.31 12.84
N GLY A 348 15.51 -20.50 13.29
CA GLY A 348 15.13 -21.07 14.58
C GLY A 348 13.74 -21.69 14.59
N GLY A 349 13.25 -22.18 13.45
CA GLY A 349 11.96 -22.86 13.33
C GLY A 349 10.75 -21.93 13.49
N ARG A 350 10.93 -20.63 13.25
CA ARG A 350 9.86 -19.64 13.35
C ARG A 350 9.19 -19.44 12.00
N ALA A 351 7.88 -19.52 11.97
CA ALA A 351 7.09 -19.23 10.78
C ALA A 351 5.84 -18.43 11.18
N ARG A 352 5.24 -17.76 10.22
CA ARG A 352 3.94 -17.13 10.40
C ARG A 352 3.20 -17.08 9.08
N THR A 353 1.91 -17.39 9.14
CA THR A 353 0.98 -17.38 8.02
C THR A 353 -0.04 -16.27 8.20
N MET A 354 -0.30 -15.52 7.14
CA MET A 354 -1.31 -14.49 7.12
C MET A 354 -2.07 -14.54 5.79
N ASP A 355 -3.37 -14.25 5.84
CA ASP A 355 -4.23 -14.15 4.67
C ASP A 355 -4.34 -12.69 4.22
N PHE A 356 -4.34 -12.48 2.91
CA PHE A 356 -4.33 -11.18 2.24
C PHE A 356 -5.50 -11.04 1.29
N GLN A 357 -5.94 -9.81 1.11
CA GLN A 357 -6.97 -9.40 0.15
C GLN A 357 -6.62 -8.05 -0.47
N ALA A 358 -7.37 -7.63 -1.49
CA ALA A 358 -7.16 -6.33 -2.12
C ALA A 358 -7.14 -5.18 -1.09
N GLY A 359 -6.17 -4.28 -1.21
CA GLY A 359 -5.93 -3.17 -0.29
C GLY A 359 -5.02 -3.50 0.91
N ASP A 360 -4.55 -4.74 1.03
CA ASP A 360 -3.57 -5.12 2.05
C ASP A 360 -2.14 -4.82 1.58
N VAL A 361 -1.29 -4.50 2.56
CA VAL A 361 0.16 -4.35 2.41
C VAL A 361 0.84 -5.55 3.09
N GLY A 362 1.82 -6.15 2.42
CA GLY A 362 2.70 -7.17 2.95
C GLY A 362 4.15 -6.67 3.03
N TYR A 363 4.96 -7.31 3.88
CA TYR A 363 6.38 -7.01 3.97
C TYR A 363 7.19 -8.25 4.34
N VAL A 364 8.20 -8.56 3.55
CA VAL A 364 9.12 -9.67 3.80
C VAL A 364 10.54 -9.12 3.89
N LEU A 365 11.23 -9.40 4.99
CA LEU A 365 12.64 -9.05 5.13
C LEU A 365 13.49 -9.87 4.14
N LYS A 366 14.50 -9.24 3.59
CA LYS A 366 15.45 -9.91 2.68
C LYS A 366 15.96 -11.24 3.26
N THR A 367 16.17 -12.20 2.38
CA THR A 367 16.63 -13.55 2.69
C THR A 367 15.63 -14.44 3.43
N LEU A 368 14.46 -13.95 3.83
CA LEU A 368 13.46 -14.81 4.44
C LEU A 368 12.66 -15.57 3.37
N PRO A 369 12.67 -16.92 3.40
CA PRO A 369 11.89 -17.73 2.47
C PRO A 369 10.39 -17.53 2.69
N HIS A 370 9.66 -17.45 1.59
CA HIS A 370 8.21 -17.29 1.60
C HIS A 370 7.57 -17.82 0.32
N TYR A 371 6.24 -17.86 0.29
CA TYR A 371 5.42 -18.15 -0.87
C TYR A 371 4.12 -17.36 -0.78
N VAL A 372 3.42 -17.17 -1.89
CA VAL A 372 2.07 -16.62 -1.90
C VAL A 372 1.14 -17.55 -2.69
N GLN A 373 0.16 -18.13 -2.00
CA GLN A 373 -0.84 -19.00 -2.59
C GLN A 373 -2.10 -18.21 -2.92
N ASN A 374 -2.66 -18.39 -4.12
CA ASN A 374 -4.01 -17.93 -4.42
C ASN A 374 -5.04 -18.82 -3.72
N THR A 375 -5.79 -18.25 -2.78
CA THR A 375 -6.83 -18.96 -2.01
C THR A 375 -8.25 -18.67 -2.51
N GLY A 376 -8.38 -17.78 -3.51
CA GLY A 376 -9.66 -17.41 -4.12
C GLY A 376 -9.97 -18.24 -5.38
N ASP A 377 -11.09 -17.90 -6.00
CA ASP A 377 -11.60 -18.46 -7.25
C ASP A 377 -11.34 -17.54 -8.47
N THR A 378 -10.72 -16.39 -8.25
CA THR A 378 -10.28 -15.43 -9.26
C THR A 378 -8.76 -15.24 -9.21
N ASP A 379 -8.21 -14.57 -10.21
CA ASP A 379 -6.79 -14.23 -10.20
C ASP A 379 -6.42 -13.40 -8.97
N LEU A 380 -5.37 -13.83 -8.28
CA LEU A 380 -4.68 -13.02 -7.28
C LEU A 380 -3.66 -12.16 -8.01
N LYS A 381 -3.77 -10.84 -7.82
CA LYS A 381 -2.83 -9.89 -8.40
C LYS A 381 -2.24 -8.98 -7.34
N PHE A 382 -0.92 -8.88 -7.29
CA PHE A 382 -0.22 -8.02 -6.35
C PHE A 382 1.05 -7.44 -6.96
N LEU A 383 1.49 -6.32 -6.38
CA LEU A 383 2.73 -5.62 -6.67
C LEU A 383 3.77 -6.05 -5.65
N GLU A 384 4.96 -6.40 -6.09
CA GLU A 384 6.19 -6.54 -5.29
C GLU A 384 7.09 -5.34 -5.55
N MET A 385 7.64 -4.72 -4.50
CA MET A 385 8.52 -3.55 -4.58
C MET A 385 9.80 -3.76 -3.78
N PHE A 386 10.92 -3.32 -4.36
CA PHE A 386 12.26 -3.54 -3.83
C PHE A 386 13.09 -2.25 -3.89
N LYS A 387 13.69 -1.84 -2.79
CA LYS A 387 14.63 -0.70 -2.75
C LYS A 387 15.99 -1.10 -3.33
N VAL A 388 15.99 -1.51 -4.57
CA VAL A 388 17.16 -1.84 -5.40
C VAL A 388 16.83 -1.59 -6.85
N ASN A 389 17.86 -1.32 -7.67
CA ASN A 389 17.67 -1.06 -9.10
C ASN A 389 17.52 -2.31 -9.97
N THR A 390 17.76 -3.50 -9.43
CA THR A 390 17.69 -4.78 -10.16
C THR A 390 16.94 -5.83 -9.34
N TYR A 391 15.92 -6.41 -9.95
CA TYR A 391 15.14 -7.50 -9.37
C TYR A 391 15.96 -8.78 -9.29
N GLN A 392 15.93 -9.46 -8.14
CA GLN A 392 16.56 -10.76 -7.92
C GLN A 392 15.68 -11.64 -7.04
N ASP A 393 15.49 -12.89 -7.44
CA ASP A 393 14.87 -13.93 -6.63
C ASP A 393 15.60 -15.26 -6.80
N LEU A 394 15.55 -16.12 -5.79
CA LEU A 394 16.11 -17.46 -5.77
C LEU A 394 14.99 -18.46 -5.47
N SER A 395 14.75 -19.37 -6.40
CA SER A 395 13.75 -20.42 -6.27
C SER A 395 14.27 -21.60 -5.47
N LEU A 396 13.43 -22.14 -4.56
CA LEU A 396 13.76 -23.36 -3.83
C LEU A 396 13.99 -24.55 -4.77
N SER A 397 13.09 -24.72 -5.74
CA SER A 397 13.16 -25.84 -6.71
C SER A 397 14.44 -25.76 -7.55
N GLU A 398 14.75 -24.56 -8.07
CA GLU A 398 15.97 -24.30 -8.84
C GLU A 398 17.21 -24.60 -7.98
N TRP A 399 17.27 -24.13 -6.73
CA TRP A 399 18.38 -24.43 -5.84
C TRP A 399 18.57 -25.93 -5.62
N LEU A 400 17.53 -26.67 -5.30
CA LEU A 400 17.60 -28.11 -5.05
C LEU A 400 18.06 -28.89 -6.29
N THR A 401 17.52 -28.55 -7.47
CA THR A 401 17.86 -29.26 -8.73
C THR A 401 19.24 -28.93 -9.28
N HIS A 402 19.87 -27.83 -8.83
CA HIS A 402 21.24 -27.45 -9.17
C HIS A 402 22.27 -27.77 -8.05
N THR A 403 21.84 -28.43 -6.97
CA THR A 403 22.71 -28.95 -5.94
C THR A 403 23.06 -30.42 -6.25
N PRO A 404 24.28 -30.92 -5.92
CA PRO A 404 24.63 -32.33 -6.12
C PRO A 404 23.54 -33.26 -5.60
N PRO A 405 23.00 -34.17 -6.44
CA PRO A 405 21.83 -34.99 -6.07
C PRO A 405 21.99 -35.77 -4.77
N GLU A 406 23.13 -36.38 -4.55
CA GLU A 406 23.40 -37.21 -3.34
C GLU A 406 23.26 -36.37 -2.07
N LEU A 407 23.66 -35.10 -2.11
CA LEU A 407 23.53 -34.17 -0.99
C LEU A 407 22.06 -33.87 -0.70
N VAL A 408 21.27 -33.59 -1.74
CA VAL A 408 19.83 -33.30 -1.62
C VAL A 408 19.07 -34.51 -1.09
N LEU A 409 19.33 -35.69 -1.68
CA LEU A 409 18.69 -36.95 -1.26
C LEU A 409 18.98 -37.27 0.18
N ALA A 410 20.23 -37.14 0.61
CA ALA A 410 20.64 -37.39 1.99
C ALA A 410 20.04 -36.36 2.96
N HIS A 411 19.91 -35.09 2.54
CA HIS A 411 19.40 -34.02 3.38
C HIS A 411 17.90 -34.11 3.58
N LEU A 412 17.14 -34.35 2.50
CA LEU A 412 15.66 -34.31 2.51
C LEU A 412 15.02 -35.71 2.70
N GLY A 413 15.77 -36.79 2.56
CA GLY A 413 15.24 -38.16 2.63
C GLY A 413 14.32 -38.52 1.47
N ILE A 414 14.40 -37.81 0.34
CA ILE A 414 13.63 -38.10 -0.90
C ILE A 414 14.41 -39.02 -1.82
N ASP A 415 13.74 -39.63 -2.77
CA ASP A 415 14.38 -40.43 -3.84
C ASP A 415 14.76 -39.55 -5.05
N LYS A 416 15.60 -40.16 -5.92
CA LYS A 416 16.08 -39.47 -7.11
C LYS A 416 14.94 -39.13 -8.09
N ALA A 417 13.92 -39.98 -8.21
CA ALA A 417 12.81 -39.75 -9.11
C ALA A 417 12.01 -38.51 -8.69
N THR A 418 11.83 -38.31 -7.38
CA THR A 418 11.21 -37.11 -6.81
C THR A 418 12.01 -35.86 -7.13
N LEU A 419 13.34 -35.89 -6.95
CA LEU A 419 14.21 -34.75 -7.29
C LEU A 419 14.19 -34.44 -8.79
N ASP A 420 14.27 -35.48 -9.65
CA ASP A 420 14.26 -35.32 -11.10
C ASP A 420 12.93 -34.76 -11.64
N ALA A 421 11.82 -34.92 -10.91
CA ALA A 421 10.50 -34.40 -11.26
C ALA A 421 10.31 -32.91 -10.86
N MET A 422 11.21 -32.36 -10.04
CA MET A 422 11.12 -30.93 -9.65
C MET A 422 11.45 -30.01 -10.85
N PRO A 423 10.83 -28.81 -10.90
CA PRO A 423 11.21 -27.79 -11.88
C PRO A 423 12.69 -27.45 -11.78
N LYS A 424 13.38 -27.36 -12.92
CA LYS A 424 14.80 -27.04 -12.97
C LYS A 424 15.09 -25.56 -13.11
N ASP A 425 14.10 -24.80 -13.53
CA ASP A 425 14.18 -23.36 -13.73
C ASP A 425 13.29 -22.66 -12.73
N ASN A 426 13.64 -21.42 -12.39
CA ASN A 426 12.77 -20.53 -11.63
C ASN A 426 11.49 -20.23 -12.42
N SER A 427 10.41 -20.92 -12.09
CA SER A 427 9.12 -20.81 -12.79
C SER A 427 8.29 -19.63 -12.30
N ALA A 428 8.66 -19.03 -11.18
CA ALA A 428 7.96 -17.99 -10.44
C ALA A 428 6.56 -18.41 -9.96
N ASN A 429 5.65 -18.83 -10.83
CA ASN A 429 4.31 -19.27 -10.47
C ASN A 429 4.07 -20.73 -10.85
N MET A 430 3.66 -21.53 -9.87
CA MET A 430 3.36 -22.94 -10.05
C MET A 430 1.86 -23.17 -10.10
N PRO A 431 1.34 -24.00 -11.03
CA PRO A 431 -0.05 -24.40 -11.01
C PRO A 431 -0.28 -25.38 -9.86
N ARG A 432 -1.53 -25.50 -9.45
CA ARG A 432 -1.96 -26.55 -8.52
C ARG A 432 -1.96 -27.93 -9.17
#